data_b882d4a39e1c7d0f9956b2629faf601a
#
_entry.id   b882d4a39e1c7d0f9956b2629faf601a
#
_cell.length_a   1.000
_cell.length_b   1.000
_cell.length_c   1.000
_cell.angle_alpha   90.00
_cell.angle_beta   90.00
_cell.angle_gamma   90.00
#
_symmetry.space_group_name_H-M   'P 1'
#
loop_
_entity.id
_entity.type
_entity.pdbx_description
1 polymer ?
#
loop_
_entity_poly.entity_id
_entity_poly.type
_entity_poly.pdbx_seq_one_letter_code
_entity_poly.pdbx_strand_id
1 'polypeptide(L)'
;MNSKLVLVNKQDTRRKRLKLSGLWILIWTVFQINTAWAADGIKPVGQINEYLRMTGELYGSYEAWNFFRPSPAINNNNEYDLWAVRARFGALLTTPYVDAHAQAQYVGLYGLPNDAVASPGGPLGLGGAYFLANQSTNASNIFLKQAFLDFKLSPLGIPGALLKIGRFEFMDGMEYTTGVGKFDGLKRARIAQRLLASNVVHVGRSFDGFAAVYDQPGFNITTSGLRPTQGGFTVQGQKEIGDINLFYAALTSKKDALLQGTEGRLFYLNYDDKRNTQAVDNRPAADRPRLDNQNLNIHTVGAHLLTLQPLGSGSIDALLWGAYQFGDWTNQNHQAWAIAAEAGYQWSALPFHPWVRALYFRSSGDNSASDGTHRTYFTALPSGRAYAKLPFYNLMNMQDAFLQIIASPTPKTKVVVDLHHLSLSNTDDLFYAGLGPTSSSGAFGYSGRPSNGKSDVGQLVDISFTHTLNKHLSWRFYYGHAFGGDVARGFYQGKKDADMVYIDFSLVF
;
A
#
# COMPACT_ATOMS: atom_id res chain seq x y z
N MET A 1 -19.18 36.92 46.37
CA MET A 1 -18.07 36.05 46.75
C MET A 1 -18.50 34.60 46.56
N ASN A 2 -18.17 34.00 45.46
CA ASN A 2 -18.33 32.56 45.21
C ASN A 2 -17.18 32.11 44.29
N SER A 3 -16.21 31.46 44.91
CA SER A 3 -15.06 30.85 44.27
C SER A 3 -15.48 29.53 43.67
N LYS A 4 -15.47 29.40 42.33
CA LYS A 4 -15.56 28.13 41.64
C LYS A 4 -14.13 27.54 41.49
N LEU A 5 -13.83 26.49 42.25
CA LEU A 5 -12.68 25.63 42.04
C LEU A 5 -12.79 24.97 40.67
N VAL A 6 -11.79 25.18 39.82
CA VAL A 6 -11.58 24.41 38.58
C VAL A 6 -10.93 23.11 38.94
N LEU A 7 -11.69 22.02 38.91
CA LEU A 7 -11.15 20.64 38.95
C LEU A 7 -10.44 20.35 37.64
N VAL A 8 -9.13 20.50 37.59
CA VAL A 8 -8.29 20.02 36.48
C VAL A 8 -8.33 18.51 36.48
N ASN A 9 -8.78 17.96 35.37
CA ASN A 9 -9.05 16.56 35.13
C ASN A 9 -7.76 15.72 35.21
N LYS A 10 -7.49 15.07 36.36
CA LYS A 10 -6.34 14.19 36.59
C LYS A 10 -6.28 12.91 35.73
N GLN A 11 -7.30 12.67 34.92
CA GLN A 11 -7.31 11.47 34.03
C GLN A 11 -6.37 11.59 32.83
N ASP A 12 -6.11 12.79 32.34
CA ASP A 12 -5.30 13.00 31.12
C ASP A 12 -3.80 12.79 31.35
N THR A 13 -3.32 13.08 32.55
CA THR A 13 -1.91 12.86 32.91
C THR A 13 -1.57 11.39 33.19
N ARG A 14 -2.53 10.56 33.62
CA ARG A 14 -2.32 9.10 33.79
C ARG A 14 -2.29 8.37 32.46
N ARG A 15 -3.11 8.77 31.48
CA ARG A 15 -3.07 8.18 30.12
C ARG A 15 -1.75 8.46 29.42
N LYS A 16 -1.19 9.66 29.52
CA LYS A 16 0.11 10.01 28.91
C LYS A 16 1.28 9.23 29.54
N ARG A 17 1.24 8.95 30.86
CA ARG A 17 2.32 8.16 31.52
C ARG A 17 2.29 6.67 31.21
N LEU A 18 1.11 6.07 31.01
CA LEU A 18 0.97 4.67 30.61
C LEU A 18 1.42 4.43 29.15
N LYS A 19 1.26 5.43 28.26
CA LYS A 19 1.68 5.36 26.85
C LYS A 19 3.19 5.32 26.69
N LEU A 20 3.91 6.12 27.45
CA LEU A 20 5.38 6.11 27.45
C LEU A 20 5.96 4.79 28.01
N SER A 21 5.32 4.17 29.01
CA SER A 21 5.78 2.90 29.58
C SER A 21 5.63 1.73 28.60
N GLY A 22 4.58 1.71 27.76
CA GLY A 22 4.41 0.70 26.72
C GLY A 22 5.49 0.75 25.64
N LEU A 23 5.90 1.96 25.23
CA LEU A 23 7.00 2.15 24.28
C LEU A 23 8.34 1.64 24.85
N TRP A 24 8.63 1.93 26.11
CA TRP A 24 9.84 1.44 26.78
C TRP A 24 9.86 -0.08 26.93
N ILE A 25 8.71 -0.72 27.20
CA ILE A 25 8.60 -2.18 27.30
C ILE A 25 8.87 -2.82 25.93
N LEU A 26 8.31 -2.29 24.84
CA LEU A 26 8.57 -2.80 23.49
C LEU A 26 10.04 -2.62 23.08
N ILE A 27 10.62 -1.45 23.32
CA ILE A 27 12.03 -1.16 23.06
C ILE A 27 12.92 -2.08 23.93
N TRP A 28 12.58 -2.27 25.19
CA TRP A 28 13.35 -3.13 26.11
C TRP A 28 13.25 -4.60 25.72
N THR A 29 12.07 -5.08 25.35
CA THR A 29 11.85 -6.46 24.86
C THR A 29 12.59 -6.73 23.56
N VAL A 30 12.59 -5.79 22.62
CA VAL A 30 13.35 -5.89 21.37
C VAL A 30 14.87 -5.85 21.65
N PHE A 31 15.30 -5.08 22.66
CA PHE A 31 16.71 -5.01 23.06
C PHE A 31 17.17 -6.30 23.75
N GLN A 32 16.32 -6.92 24.59
CA GLN A 32 16.60 -8.21 25.24
C GLN A 32 16.65 -9.37 24.24
N ILE A 33 15.76 -9.38 23.25
CA ILE A 33 15.81 -10.36 22.15
C ILE A 33 17.16 -10.25 21.43
N ASN A 34 17.64 -9.02 21.19
CA ASN A 34 18.90 -8.77 20.50
C ASN A 34 20.14 -9.27 21.29
N THR A 35 20.15 -9.12 22.62
CA THR A 35 21.26 -9.59 23.46
C THR A 35 21.28 -11.10 23.64
N ALA A 36 20.13 -11.74 23.74
CA ALA A 36 20.01 -13.20 23.80
C ALA A 36 20.46 -13.88 22.50
N TRP A 37 20.11 -13.28 21.33
CA TRP A 37 20.52 -13.81 20.02
C TRP A 37 22.01 -13.61 19.70
N ALA A 38 22.65 -12.62 20.29
CA ALA A 38 24.07 -12.36 20.10
C ALA A 38 24.95 -13.27 20.97
N ALA A 39 24.43 -13.78 22.09
CA ALA A 39 25.22 -14.54 23.07
C ALA A 39 25.39 -16.03 22.75
N ASP A 40 24.43 -16.66 22.02
CA ASP A 40 24.40 -18.14 21.95
C ASP A 40 24.71 -18.75 20.58
N GLY A 41 25.13 -17.98 19.58
CA GLY A 41 25.42 -18.55 18.25
C GLY A 41 24.22 -19.29 17.65
N ILE A 42 22.97 -18.91 18.01
CA ILE A 42 21.75 -19.54 17.52
C ILE A 42 21.74 -19.40 16.01
N LYS A 43 21.82 -20.54 15.33
CA LYS A 43 21.64 -20.58 13.88
C LYS A 43 20.29 -19.91 13.56
N PRO A 44 20.21 -19.02 12.56
CA PRO A 44 18.93 -18.42 12.19
C PRO A 44 17.92 -19.52 11.99
N VAL A 45 16.74 -19.40 12.58
CA VAL A 45 15.60 -20.30 12.33
C VAL A 45 15.40 -20.29 10.82
N GLY A 46 15.84 -21.33 10.15
CA GLY A 46 15.93 -21.35 8.71
C GLY A 46 15.90 -22.79 8.23
N GLN A 47 17.02 -23.23 7.74
CA GLN A 47 17.18 -24.56 7.17
C GLN A 47 17.16 -25.63 8.27
N ILE A 48 16.13 -26.48 8.28
CA ILE A 48 16.06 -27.66 9.15
C ILE A 48 16.84 -28.81 8.53
N ASN A 49 16.62 -29.03 7.22
CA ASN A 49 17.36 -29.99 6.41
C ASN A 49 17.42 -29.49 4.96
N GLU A 50 17.92 -30.29 4.02
CA GLU A 50 18.05 -29.91 2.61
C GLU A 50 16.71 -29.54 1.91
N TYR A 51 15.58 -30.05 2.42
CA TYR A 51 14.25 -29.87 1.83
C TYR A 51 13.39 -28.88 2.61
N LEU A 52 13.54 -28.77 3.93
CA LEU A 52 12.62 -28.03 4.80
C LEU A 52 13.28 -26.78 5.39
N ARG A 53 12.68 -25.64 5.14
CA ARG A 53 13.06 -24.35 5.73
C ARG A 53 11.87 -23.72 6.45
N MET A 54 12.11 -23.21 7.66
CA MET A 54 11.15 -22.38 8.40
C MET A 54 11.38 -20.91 8.08
N THR A 55 10.30 -20.12 8.11
CA THR A 55 10.34 -18.66 7.91
C THR A 55 9.54 -17.98 8.99
N GLY A 56 9.96 -16.79 9.39
CA GLY A 56 9.25 -16.00 10.38
C GLY A 56 9.40 -14.51 10.17
N GLU A 57 8.40 -13.77 10.60
CA GLU A 57 8.37 -12.31 10.64
C GLU A 57 7.68 -11.87 11.93
N LEU A 58 8.26 -10.92 12.64
CA LEU A 58 7.59 -10.16 13.67
C LEU A 58 7.66 -8.68 13.30
N TYR A 59 6.50 -8.04 13.22
CA TYR A 59 6.35 -6.62 12.94
C TYR A 59 5.53 -5.97 14.03
N GLY A 60 5.97 -4.81 14.50
CA GLY A 60 5.23 -3.96 15.42
C GLY A 60 5.27 -2.51 14.97
N SER A 61 4.15 -1.81 15.06
CA SER A 61 4.02 -0.39 14.75
C SER A 61 3.24 0.33 15.83
N TYR A 62 3.74 1.49 16.23
CA TYR A 62 2.98 2.49 16.98
C TYR A 62 2.72 3.67 16.07
N GLU A 63 1.47 4.08 15.93
CA GLU A 63 1.05 5.20 15.10
C GLU A 63 0.32 6.23 15.96
N ALA A 64 0.70 7.50 15.85
CA ALA A 64 0.00 8.65 16.44
C ALA A 64 -0.52 9.56 15.32
N TRP A 65 -1.77 9.91 15.41
CA TRP A 65 -2.52 10.64 14.41
C TRP A 65 -3.09 11.92 14.98
N ASN A 66 -3.02 12.99 14.20
CA ASN A 66 -3.80 14.21 14.37
C ASN A 66 -4.39 14.55 13.00
N PHE A 67 -5.48 13.87 12.65
CA PHE A 67 -6.04 13.88 11.30
C PHE A 67 -6.86 15.17 11.05
N PHE A 68 -7.20 15.41 9.79
CA PHE A 68 -8.18 16.46 9.43
C PHE A 68 -9.48 16.32 10.22
N ARG A 69 -10.18 17.43 10.45
CA ARG A 69 -11.45 17.43 11.18
C ARG A 69 -12.57 18.08 10.36
N PRO A 70 -13.73 17.39 10.16
CA PRO A 70 -14.77 17.88 9.26
C PRO A 70 -15.40 19.19 9.71
N SER A 71 -15.86 19.31 10.94
CA SER A 71 -16.51 20.50 11.46
C SER A 71 -16.17 20.71 12.94
N PRO A 72 -16.04 21.97 13.40
CA PRO A 72 -15.87 22.25 14.83
C PRO A 72 -17.08 21.83 15.68
N ALA A 73 -18.27 21.81 15.07
CA ALA A 73 -19.51 21.46 15.78
C ALA A 73 -19.69 19.94 15.98
N ILE A 74 -18.95 19.11 15.24
CA ILE A 74 -19.02 17.65 15.36
C ILE A 74 -17.98 17.20 16.39
N ASN A 75 -18.44 16.56 17.46
CA ASN A 75 -17.58 16.06 18.52
C ASN A 75 -16.93 14.73 18.13
N ASN A 76 -16.03 14.78 17.13
CA ASN A 76 -15.29 13.64 16.64
C ASN A 76 -13.83 13.72 17.06
N ASN A 77 -13.28 12.59 17.43
CA ASN A 77 -11.87 12.47 17.78
C ASN A 77 -11.01 12.29 16.51
N ASN A 78 -10.23 13.30 16.17
CA ASN A 78 -9.25 13.26 15.10
C ASN A 78 -7.80 13.11 15.60
N GLU A 79 -7.62 13.06 16.93
CA GLU A 79 -6.33 12.92 17.59
C GLU A 79 -6.31 11.64 18.43
N TYR A 80 -5.58 10.64 17.98
CA TYR A 80 -5.52 9.33 18.61
C TYR A 80 -4.19 8.63 18.33
N ASP A 81 -3.98 7.52 19.01
CA ASP A 81 -2.87 6.61 18.75
C ASP A 81 -3.35 5.15 18.74
N LEU A 82 -2.62 4.31 18.05
CA LEU A 82 -2.89 2.89 17.96
C LEU A 82 -1.61 2.06 17.88
N TRP A 83 -1.73 0.78 18.20
CA TRP A 83 -0.71 -0.23 18.01
C TRP A 83 -1.17 -1.25 16.99
N ALA A 84 -0.24 -1.64 16.10
CA ALA A 84 -0.43 -2.75 15.19
C ALA A 84 0.70 -3.77 15.38
N VAL A 85 0.34 -5.04 15.49
CA VAL A 85 1.29 -6.15 15.62
C VAL A 85 0.98 -7.18 14.56
N ARG A 86 2.00 -7.72 13.91
CA ARG A 86 1.90 -8.84 12.98
C ARG A 86 3.00 -9.84 13.27
N ALA A 87 2.63 -11.09 13.41
CA ALA A 87 3.57 -12.20 13.46
C ALA A 87 3.22 -13.22 12.37
N ARG A 88 4.23 -13.65 11.62
CA ARG A 88 4.11 -14.67 10.58
C ARG A 88 5.05 -15.82 10.91
N PHE A 89 4.55 -17.03 10.71
CA PHE A 89 5.35 -18.23 10.83
C PHE A 89 4.99 -19.18 9.70
N GLY A 90 5.97 -19.67 8.96
CA GLY A 90 5.76 -20.49 7.79
C GLY A 90 6.80 -21.58 7.63
N ALA A 91 6.47 -22.54 6.79
CA ALA A 91 7.35 -23.63 6.36
C ALA A 91 7.38 -23.69 4.83
N LEU A 92 8.56 -23.85 4.27
CA LEU A 92 8.81 -24.06 2.87
C LEU A 92 9.47 -25.44 2.69
N LEU A 93 8.79 -26.33 2.01
CA LEU A 93 9.34 -27.61 1.54
C LEU A 93 9.79 -27.43 0.09
N THR A 94 11.05 -27.70 -0.20
CA THR A 94 11.63 -27.57 -1.54
C THR A 94 12.02 -28.94 -2.06
N THR A 95 11.49 -29.34 -3.22
CA THR A 95 11.87 -30.58 -3.91
C THR A 95 12.29 -30.29 -5.36
N PRO A 96 12.85 -31.25 -6.13
CA PRO A 96 13.17 -31.01 -7.53
C PRO A 96 11.95 -30.66 -8.41
N TYR A 97 10.74 -31.16 -8.10
CA TYR A 97 9.54 -30.99 -8.91
C TYR A 97 8.52 -30.03 -8.34
N VAL A 98 8.41 -29.97 -7.02
CA VAL A 98 7.36 -29.19 -6.34
C VAL A 98 7.93 -28.54 -5.09
N ASP A 99 7.68 -27.24 -4.93
CA ASP A 99 7.82 -26.58 -3.63
C ASP A 99 6.43 -26.43 -2.99
N ALA A 100 6.34 -26.63 -1.69
CA ALA A 100 5.11 -26.41 -0.93
C ALA A 100 5.36 -25.37 0.17
N HIS A 101 4.52 -24.35 0.24
CA HIS A 101 4.61 -23.30 1.25
C HIS A 101 3.32 -23.19 2.03
N ALA A 102 3.44 -23.11 3.36
CA ALA A 102 2.34 -22.76 4.26
C ALA A 102 2.82 -21.71 5.25
N GLN A 103 2.00 -20.68 5.49
CA GLN A 103 2.31 -19.58 6.41
C GLN A 103 1.05 -19.13 7.16
N ALA A 104 1.10 -19.16 8.49
CA ALA A 104 0.11 -18.57 9.36
C ALA A 104 0.49 -17.11 9.68
N GLN A 105 -0.51 -16.26 9.89
CA GLN A 105 -0.33 -14.88 10.34
C GLN A 105 -1.23 -14.60 11.54
N TYR A 106 -0.63 -14.07 12.60
CA TYR A 106 -1.33 -13.31 13.63
C TYR A 106 -1.33 -11.83 13.26
N VAL A 107 -2.46 -11.14 13.45
CA VAL A 107 -2.57 -9.68 13.38
C VAL A 107 -3.34 -9.19 14.60
N GLY A 108 -2.84 -8.13 15.24
CA GLY A 108 -3.48 -7.43 16.35
C GLY A 108 -3.47 -5.92 16.10
N LEU A 109 -4.62 -5.29 16.32
CA LEU A 109 -4.84 -3.85 16.24
C LEU A 109 -5.40 -3.40 17.58
N TYR A 110 -4.74 -2.49 18.28
CA TYR A 110 -5.05 -2.12 19.65
C TYR A 110 -5.13 -0.61 19.83
N GLY A 111 -6.03 -0.17 20.71
CA GLY A 111 -6.27 1.24 20.97
C GLY A 111 -7.02 1.94 19.84
N LEU A 112 -7.82 1.21 19.05
CA LEU A 112 -8.57 1.79 17.95
C LEU A 112 -9.59 2.82 18.47
N PRO A 113 -9.66 4.01 17.85
CA PRO A 113 -10.57 5.08 18.29
C PRO A 113 -12.01 4.78 17.87
N ASN A 114 -12.92 4.62 18.83
CA ASN A 114 -14.34 4.38 18.56
C ASN A 114 -15.12 5.65 18.19
N ASP A 115 -14.50 6.80 18.35
CA ASP A 115 -15.04 8.14 18.09
C ASP A 115 -14.34 8.87 16.92
N ALA A 116 -13.38 8.24 16.23
CA ALA A 116 -12.71 8.79 15.04
C ALA A 116 -13.50 8.50 13.76
N VAL A 117 -14.82 8.65 13.83
CA VAL A 117 -15.74 8.46 12.70
C VAL A 117 -16.68 9.62 12.60
N ALA A 118 -16.61 10.34 11.48
CA ALA A 118 -17.43 11.51 11.24
C ALA A 118 -18.58 11.17 10.28
N SER A 119 -19.82 11.47 10.68
CA SER A 119 -20.96 11.41 9.76
C SER A 119 -21.26 12.84 9.25
N PRO A 120 -21.31 13.10 7.94
CA PRO A 120 -21.17 12.16 6.81
C PRO A 120 -19.71 11.93 6.36
N GLY A 121 -18.72 12.35 7.13
CA GLY A 121 -17.31 12.40 6.70
C GLY A 121 -16.58 11.06 6.59
N GLY A 122 -17.12 9.98 7.15
CA GLY A 122 -16.45 8.67 7.17
C GLY A 122 -15.31 8.59 8.20
N PRO A 123 -14.40 7.61 8.06
CA PRO A 123 -13.32 7.43 9.02
C PRO A 123 -12.29 8.57 8.96
N LEU A 124 -11.83 8.99 10.12
CA LEU A 124 -10.77 9.98 10.29
C LEU A 124 -9.42 9.27 10.43
N GLY A 125 -8.79 8.97 9.30
CA GLY A 125 -7.54 8.21 9.24
C GLY A 125 -7.73 6.70 9.38
N LEU A 126 -6.60 5.97 9.49
CA LEU A 126 -6.63 4.50 9.53
C LEU A 126 -7.25 3.94 10.80
N GLY A 127 -7.07 4.59 11.95
CA GLY A 127 -7.65 4.11 13.21
C GLY A 127 -9.18 4.05 13.16
N GLY A 128 -9.83 5.09 12.62
CA GLY A 128 -11.27 5.11 12.38
C GLY A 128 -11.72 4.04 11.39
N ALA A 129 -10.96 3.83 10.31
CA ALA A 129 -11.25 2.78 9.33
C ALA A 129 -11.13 1.37 9.93
N TYR A 130 -10.13 1.12 10.76
CA TYR A 130 -9.99 -0.14 11.49
C TYR A 130 -11.12 -0.36 12.48
N PHE A 131 -11.50 0.68 13.24
CA PHE A 131 -12.63 0.57 14.16
C PHE A 131 -13.94 0.23 13.43
N LEU A 132 -14.24 0.92 12.32
CA LEU A 132 -15.43 0.64 11.52
C LEU A 132 -15.46 -0.80 10.99
N ALA A 133 -14.32 -1.33 10.56
CA ALA A 133 -14.23 -2.66 9.98
C ALA A 133 -14.31 -3.79 11.02
N ASN A 134 -13.91 -3.55 12.27
CA ASN A 134 -13.82 -4.57 13.32
C ASN A 134 -14.82 -4.39 14.47
N GLN A 135 -15.45 -3.21 14.59
CA GLN A 135 -16.41 -2.85 15.65
C GLN A 135 -15.84 -3.11 17.06
N SER A 136 -14.55 -2.89 17.24
CA SER A 136 -13.82 -3.15 18.47
C SER A 136 -12.64 -2.20 18.58
N THR A 137 -12.33 -1.75 19.80
CA THR A 137 -11.13 -0.97 20.11
C THR A 137 -9.87 -1.82 20.14
N ASN A 138 -10.02 -3.14 20.28
CA ASN A 138 -8.94 -4.12 20.23
C ASN A 138 -9.40 -5.30 19.38
N ALA A 139 -8.79 -5.50 18.23
CA ALA A 139 -9.16 -6.56 17.30
C ALA A 139 -7.93 -7.41 16.97
N SER A 140 -8.07 -8.72 16.98
CA SER A 140 -6.99 -9.63 16.60
C SER A 140 -7.53 -10.90 15.95
N ASN A 141 -6.67 -11.53 15.14
CA ASN A 141 -7.00 -12.80 14.50
C ASN A 141 -5.74 -13.58 14.15
N ILE A 142 -5.88 -14.90 14.06
CA ILE A 142 -4.87 -15.81 13.50
C ILE A 142 -5.49 -16.50 12.30
N PHE A 143 -4.78 -16.50 11.18
CA PHE A 143 -5.28 -17.12 9.95
C PHE A 143 -4.18 -17.61 9.03
N LEU A 144 -4.55 -18.49 8.09
CA LEU A 144 -3.69 -18.96 7.02
C LEU A 144 -3.48 -17.84 6.01
N LYS A 145 -2.28 -17.27 6.01
CA LYS A 145 -1.89 -16.16 5.13
C LYS A 145 -1.54 -16.65 3.75
N GLN A 146 -0.76 -17.72 3.67
CA GLN A 146 -0.37 -18.35 2.41
C GLN A 146 -0.41 -19.88 2.54
N ALA A 147 -0.85 -20.55 1.48
CA ALA A 147 -0.75 -22.01 1.31
C ALA A 147 -0.78 -22.30 -0.19
N PHE A 148 0.36 -22.65 -0.77
CA PHE A 148 0.45 -22.88 -2.19
C PHE A 148 1.48 -23.96 -2.55
N LEU A 149 1.35 -24.48 -3.77
CA LEU A 149 2.30 -25.36 -4.41
C LEU A 149 2.90 -24.65 -5.63
N ASP A 150 4.20 -24.76 -5.80
CA ASP A 150 4.96 -24.34 -6.98
C ASP A 150 5.42 -25.58 -7.76
N PHE A 151 4.77 -25.88 -8.87
CA PHE A 151 5.15 -26.98 -9.78
C PHE A 151 6.25 -26.50 -10.71
N LYS A 152 7.43 -27.09 -10.61
CA LYS A 152 8.59 -26.80 -11.45
C LYS A 152 8.54 -27.67 -12.72
N LEU A 153 8.47 -27.05 -13.89
CA LEU A 153 8.37 -27.78 -15.14
C LEU A 153 9.74 -28.01 -15.80
N SER A 154 10.81 -27.47 -15.24
CA SER A 154 12.18 -27.68 -15.73
C SER A 154 12.58 -29.15 -15.77
N PRO A 155 12.28 -30.00 -14.77
CA PRO A 155 12.55 -31.42 -14.82
C PRO A 155 11.75 -32.19 -15.88
N LEU A 156 10.67 -31.57 -16.39
CA LEU A 156 9.83 -32.11 -17.47
C LEU A 156 10.25 -31.58 -18.86
N GLY A 157 11.44 -30.95 -18.99
CA GLY A 157 11.97 -30.44 -20.23
C GLY A 157 11.51 -29.01 -20.61
N ILE A 158 10.88 -28.28 -19.71
CA ILE A 158 10.46 -26.87 -19.93
C ILE A 158 11.19 -25.97 -18.94
N PRO A 159 12.48 -25.63 -19.21
CA PRO A 159 13.28 -24.83 -18.27
C PRO A 159 12.70 -23.43 -18.09
N GLY A 160 12.69 -22.97 -16.82
CA GLY A 160 12.15 -21.67 -16.43
C GLY A 160 10.62 -21.58 -16.33
N ALA A 161 9.89 -22.69 -16.61
CA ALA A 161 8.46 -22.73 -16.43
C ALA A 161 8.08 -23.16 -15.00
N LEU A 162 7.10 -22.45 -14.41
CA LEU A 162 6.59 -22.70 -13.08
C LEU A 162 5.07 -22.46 -13.06
N LEU A 163 4.33 -23.31 -12.37
CA LEU A 163 2.92 -23.14 -12.09
C LEU A 163 2.69 -23.12 -10.59
N LYS A 164 2.26 -21.96 -10.07
CA LYS A 164 1.84 -21.76 -8.68
C LYS A 164 0.35 -21.93 -8.56
N ILE A 165 -0.13 -22.67 -7.54
CA ILE A 165 -1.56 -22.87 -7.26
C ILE A 165 -1.81 -22.80 -5.77
N GLY A 166 -2.83 -22.06 -5.35
CA GLY A 166 -3.28 -21.95 -3.97
C GLY A 166 -3.48 -20.50 -3.53
N ARG A 167 -3.23 -20.24 -2.26
CA ARG A 167 -3.29 -18.90 -1.64
C ARG A 167 -1.89 -18.32 -1.53
N PHE A 168 -1.65 -17.17 -2.13
CA PHE A 168 -0.33 -16.54 -2.13
C PHE A 168 -0.42 -15.01 -2.17
N GLU A 169 0.65 -14.34 -1.80
CA GLU A 169 0.80 -12.91 -2.01
C GLU A 169 1.23 -12.66 -3.47
N PHE A 170 0.56 -11.72 -4.14
CA PHE A 170 0.88 -11.30 -5.49
C PHE A 170 1.07 -9.79 -5.56
N MET A 171 2.04 -9.35 -6.32
CA MET A 171 2.41 -7.95 -6.45
C MET A 171 2.85 -7.69 -7.88
N ASP A 172 2.06 -6.94 -8.64
CA ASP A 172 2.39 -6.62 -10.03
C ASP A 172 3.71 -5.83 -10.12
N GLY A 173 4.49 -6.10 -11.15
CA GLY A 173 5.80 -5.49 -11.38
C GLY A 173 6.97 -6.13 -10.63
N MET A 174 6.71 -7.16 -9.79
CA MET A 174 7.74 -7.91 -9.07
C MET A 174 7.75 -9.40 -9.44
N GLU A 175 7.29 -9.73 -10.62
CA GLU A 175 7.23 -11.12 -11.13
C GLU A 175 8.62 -11.75 -11.28
N TYR A 176 9.62 -10.91 -11.49
CA TYR A 176 11.02 -11.30 -11.38
C TYR A 176 11.85 -10.20 -10.69
N THR A 177 12.98 -10.57 -10.13
CA THR A 177 13.96 -9.66 -9.53
C THR A 177 15.27 -9.69 -10.33
N THR A 178 15.94 -8.54 -10.43
CA THR A 178 17.20 -8.43 -11.20
C THR A 178 18.42 -8.88 -10.39
N GLY A 179 18.31 -8.97 -9.05
CA GLY A 179 19.43 -9.13 -8.12
C GLY A 179 20.24 -7.85 -7.89
N VAL A 180 19.93 -6.74 -8.60
CA VAL A 180 20.55 -5.44 -8.39
C VAL A 180 19.70 -4.65 -7.39
N GLY A 181 20.15 -4.56 -6.14
CA GLY A 181 19.35 -4.04 -5.02
C GLY A 181 18.77 -2.64 -5.26
N LYS A 182 19.51 -1.72 -5.93
CA LYS A 182 19.00 -0.40 -6.26
C LYS A 182 17.89 -0.45 -7.32
N PHE A 183 18.04 -1.29 -8.35
CA PHE A 183 17.06 -1.46 -9.42
C PHE A 183 15.77 -2.11 -8.87
N ASP A 184 15.91 -3.21 -8.12
CA ASP A 184 14.78 -3.90 -7.48
C ASP A 184 14.09 -3.02 -6.43
N GLY A 185 14.85 -2.14 -5.76
CA GLY A 185 14.34 -1.11 -4.86
C GLY A 185 13.44 -0.08 -5.57
N LEU A 186 13.85 0.37 -6.77
CA LEU A 186 13.03 1.22 -7.63
C LEU A 186 11.76 0.51 -8.11
N LYS A 187 11.87 -0.73 -8.59
CA LYS A 187 10.70 -1.54 -8.98
C LYS A 187 9.70 -1.64 -7.83
N ARG A 188 10.15 -2.01 -6.64
CA ARG A 188 9.30 -2.17 -5.45
C ARG A 188 8.66 -0.87 -5.00
N ALA A 189 9.39 0.24 -5.05
CA ALA A 189 8.90 1.54 -4.58
C ALA A 189 8.02 2.27 -5.58
N ARG A 190 8.22 2.04 -6.91
CA ARG A 190 7.67 2.91 -7.95
C ARG A 190 6.77 2.21 -8.97
N ILE A 191 6.89 0.89 -9.14
CA ILE A 191 6.11 0.11 -10.12
C ILE A 191 5.12 -0.80 -9.39
N ALA A 192 5.65 -1.62 -8.48
CA ALA A 192 4.85 -2.54 -7.70
C ALA A 192 3.75 -1.81 -6.91
N GLN A 193 2.64 -2.50 -6.67
CA GLN A 193 1.54 -2.00 -5.85
C GLN A 193 0.66 -0.90 -6.50
N ARG A 194 0.86 -0.59 -7.76
CA ARG A 194 0.00 0.37 -8.48
C ARG A 194 -1.33 -0.25 -8.90
N LEU A 195 -1.33 -1.53 -9.27
CA LEU A 195 -2.51 -2.26 -9.72
C LEU A 195 -2.98 -3.27 -8.67
N LEU A 196 -2.10 -4.18 -8.28
CA LEU A 196 -2.37 -5.26 -7.34
C LEU A 196 -1.34 -5.25 -6.21
N ALA A 197 -1.80 -5.13 -4.97
CA ALA A 197 -0.94 -5.09 -3.79
C ALA A 197 -1.38 -6.10 -2.73
N SER A 198 -0.43 -6.83 -2.18
CA SER A 198 -0.63 -7.68 -1.00
C SER A 198 -0.48 -6.89 0.31
N ASN A 199 0.41 -5.91 0.36
CA ASN A 199 0.63 -5.08 1.54
C ASN A 199 -0.25 -3.83 1.52
N VAL A 200 -1.55 -4.00 1.80
CA VAL A 200 -2.50 -2.87 1.77
C VAL A 200 -2.27 -1.94 2.97
N VAL A 201 -2.25 -2.49 4.19
CA VAL A 201 -1.95 -1.80 5.46
C VAL A 201 -1.36 -2.85 6.43
N HIS A 202 -1.69 -2.85 7.73
CA HIS A 202 -1.08 -3.78 8.70
C HIS A 202 -1.51 -5.24 8.52
N VAL A 203 -2.74 -5.50 8.03
CA VAL A 203 -3.27 -6.86 7.85
C VAL A 203 -2.66 -7.53 6.63
N GLY A 204 -2.76 -6.88 5.48
CA GLY A 204 -2.29 -7.40 4.19
C GLY A 204 -3.24 -8.44 3.57
N ARG A 205 -3.31 -8.39 2.24
CA ARG A 205 -4.16 -9.23 1.38
C ARG A 205 -3.39 -10.41 0.85
N SER A 206 -4.08 -11.50 0.57
CA SER A 206 -3.63 -12.63 -0.26
C SER A 206 -4.56 -12.78 -1.47
N PHE A 207 -4.20 -13.67 -2.35
CA PHE A 207 -5.00 -14.03 -3.51
C PHE A 207 -5.11 -15.56 -3.58
N ASP A 208 -6.33 -16.05 -3.82
CA ASP A 208 -6.61 -17.44 -4.11
C ASP A 208 -6.63 -17.64 -5.62
N GLY A 209 -5.89 -18.62 -6.16
CA GLY A 209 -5.85 -18.83 -7.58
C GLY A 209 -4.58 -19.52 -8.09
N PHE A 210 -4.17 -19.11 -9.29
CA PHE A 210 -2.94 -19.64 -9.92
C PHE A 210 -2.10 -18.50 -10.51
N ALA A 211 -0.80 -18.78 -10.67
CA ALA A 211 0.13 -17.98 -11.47
C ALA A 211 1.03 -18.92 -12.27
N ALA A 212 1.05 -18.75 -13.59
CA ALA A 212 1.96 -19.44 -14.49
C ALA A 212 3.06 -18.47 -14.92
N VAL A 213 4.30 -18.90 -14.77
CA VAL A 213 5.49 -18.10 -15.06
C VAL A 213 6.36 -18.85 -16.05
N TYR A 214 6.86 -18.14 -17.06
CA TYR A 214 7.88 -18.62 -17.97
C TYR A 214 9.04 -17.64 -17.97
N ASP A 215 10.08 -18.00 -17.24
CA ASP A 215 11.23 -17.16 -16.95
C ASP A 215 12.45 -17.58 -17.77
N GLN A 216 12.89 -16.73 -18.69
CA GLN A 216 14.02 -16.94 -19.57
C GLN A 216 15.11 -15.90 -19.33
N PRO A 217 16.36 -16.08 -19.77
CA PRO A 217 17.43 -15.10 -19.55
C PRO A 217 17.08 -13.68 -20.00
N GLY A 218 16.39 -13.52 -21.16
CA GLY A 218 16.07 -12.21 -21.74
C GLY A 218 14.67 -11.68 -21.40
N PHE A 219 13.75 -12.54 -20.97
CA PHE A 219 12.36 -12.14 -20.73
C PHE A 219 11.66 -12.99 -19.66
N ASN A 220 10.58 -12.43 -19.14
CA ASN A 220 9.65 -13.12 -18.24
C ASN A 220 8.24 -12.96 -18.77
N ILE A 221 7.47 -14.04 -18.81
CA ILE A 221 6.02 -14.03 -19.04
C ILE A 221 5.35 -14.53 -17.77
N THR A 222 4.38 -13.79 -17.29
CA THR A 222 3.55 -14.17 -16.13
C THR A 222 2.08 -14.01 -16.46
N THR A 223 1.27 -15.03 -16.17
CA THR A 223 -0.20 -14.96 -16.23
C THR A 223 -0.78 -15.47 -14.93
N SER A 224 -1.89 -14.88 -14.48
CA SER A 224 -2.52 -15.25 -13.21
C SER A 224 -4.04 -15.09 -13.28
N GLY A 225 -4.75 -16.06 -12.70
CA GLY A 225 -6.18 -15.95 -12.36
C GLY A 225 -6.32 -15.89 -10.84
N LEU A 226 -6.90 -14.82 -10.31
CA LEU A 226 -6.80 -14.47 -8.90
C LEU A 226 -8.16 -14.05 -8.33
N ARG A 227 -8.44 -14.44 -7.09
CA ARG A 227 -9.50 -13.88 -6.25
C ARG A 227 -8.88 -13.23 -5.02
N PRO A 228 -9.17 -11.95 -4.73
CA PRO A 228 -8.57 -11.27 -3.59
C PRO A 228 -9.20 -11.75 -2.27
N THR A 229 -8.39 -11.84 -1.22
CA THR A 229 -8.92 -11.91 0.14
C THR A 229 -9.14 -10.50 0.68
N GLN A 230 -9.88 -10.36 1.78
CA GLN A 230 -9.97 -9.13 2.55
C GLN A 230 -8.56 -8.65 2.94
N GLY A 231 -8.31 -8.09 4.07
CA GLY A 231 -6.95 -7.73 4.49
C GLY A 231 -6.61 -6.26 4.28
N GLY A 232 -7.64 -5.43 4.03
CA GLY A 232 -7.57 -3.99 4.18
C GLY A 232 -7.69 -3.61 5.65
N PHE A 233 -8.89 -3.28 6.10
CA PHE A 233 -9.10 -2.75 7.45
C PHE A 233 -9.55 -3.80 8.48
N THR A 234 -10.17 -4.90 8.05
CA THR A 234 -10.59 -5.97 8.95
C THR A 234 -9.47 -6.95 9.26
N VAL A 235 -9.38 -7.42 10.49
CA VAL A 235 -8.45 -8.51 10.90
C VAL A 235 -8.83 -9.87 10.29
N GLN A 236 -9.99 -10.00 9.64
CA GLN A 236 -10.43 -11.20 8.93
C GLN A 236 -9.76 -11.36 7.55
N GLY A 237 -8.44 -11.19 7.49
CA GLY A 237 -7.65 -11.16 6.26
C GLY A 237 -7.69 -12.43 5.40
N GLN A 238 -8.14 -13.56 5.98
CA GLN A 238 -8.27 -14.84 5.27
C GLN A 238 -9.56 -14.96 4.44
N LYS A 239 -10.58 -14.16 4.73
CA LYS A 239 -11.86 -14.25 4.01
C LYS A 239 -11.69 -13.78 2.58
N GLU A 240 -12.12 -14.59 1.63
CA GLU A 240 -12.19 -14.22 0.23
C GLU A 240 -13.18 -13.05 0.04
N ILE A 241 -12.89 -12.14 -0.88
CA ILE A 241 -13.87 -11.20 -1.38
C ILE A 241 -14.56 -11.91 -2.54
N GLY A 242 -15.69 -12.54 -2.26
CA GLY A 242 -16.49 -13.21 -3.27
C GLY A 242 -16.88 -12.26 -4.39
N ASP A 243 -17.11 -12.79 -5.58
CA ASP A 243 -17.59 -12.07 -6.76
C ASP A 243 -16.63 -11.02 -7.35
N ILE A 244 -15.36 -11.02 -6.93
CA ILE A 244 -14.29 -10.31 -7.63
C ILE A 244 -13.33 -11.33 -8.24
N ASN A 245 -13.20 -11.31 -9.57
CA ASN A 245 -12.23 -12.11 -10.28
C ASN A 245 -11.23 -11.20 -11.00
N LEU A 246 -9.99 -11.61 -11.01
CA LEU A 246 -8.91 -10.91 -11.68
C LEU A 246 -8.22 -11.85 -12.66
N PHE A 247 -7.93 -11.35 -13.84
CA PHE A 247 -7.00 -12.00 -14.75
C PHE A 247 -5.86 -11.03 -15.04
N TYR A 248 -4.64 -11.48 -14.88
CA TYR A 248 -3.44 -10.69 -15.07
C TYR A 248 -2.49 -11.38 -16.05
N ALA A 249 -1.86 -10.60 -16.93
CA ALA A 249 -0.80 -11.05 -17.80
C ALA A 249 0.28 -9.98 -17.94
N ALA A 250 1.55 -10.36 -17.97
CA ALA A 250 2.67 -9.48 -18.23
C ALA A 250 3.76 -10.14 -19.04
N LEU A 251 4.37 -9.33 -19.93
CA LEU A 251 5.59 -9.67 -20.67
C LEU A 251 6.64 -8.64 -20.28
N THR A 252 7.72 -9.08 -19.67
CA THR A 252 8.83 -8.24 -19.25
C THR A 252 10.08 -8.59 -20.06
N SER A 253 10.65 -7.60 -20.78
CA SER A 253 12.02 -7.64 -21.24
C SER A 253 12.92 -7.34 -20.05
N LYS A 254 13.72 -8.31 -19.63
CA LYS A 254 14.55 -8.19 -18.43
C LYS A 254 15.60 -7.11 -18.57
N LYS A 255 16.08 -6.61 -17.43
CA LYS A 255 17.18 -5.66 -17.38
C LYS A 255 18.36 -6.17 -18.21
N ASP A 256 18.92 -5.31 -19.04
CA ASP A 256 20.04 -5.58 -19.98
C ASP A 256 19.69 -6.46 -21.19
N ALA A 257 18.44 -6.91 -21.37
CA ALA A 257 18.09 -7.81 -22.47
C ALA A 257 17.98 -7.09 -23.82
N LEU A 258 17.35 -5.92 -23.88
CA LEU A 258 17.21 -5.10 -25.09
C LEU A 258 18.10 -3.88 -25.04
N LEU A 259 18.13 -3.18 -23.90
CA LEU A 259 18.92 -1.98 -23.67
C LEU A 259 19.64 -2.12 -22.34
N GLN A 260 20.94 -1.78 -22.33
CA GLN A 260 21.74 -1.86 -21.11
C GLN A 260 21.12 -1.04 -19.99
N GLY A 261 21.11 -1.58 -18.77
CA GLY A 261 20.55 -0.94 -17.57
C GLY A 261 19.05 -0.74 -17.60
N THR A 262 18.32 -1.29 -18.57
CA THR A 262 16.91 -0.98 -18.82
C THR A 262 16.05 -2.23 -18.81
N GLU A 263 14.88 -2.13 -18.17
CA GLU A 263 13.76 -3.09 -18.18
C GLU A 263 12.57 -2.46 -18.88
N GLY A 264 11.92 -3.19 -19.77
CA GLY A 264 10.66 -2.84 -20.38
C GLY A 264 9.57 -3.86 -20.04
N ARG A 265 8.34 -3.43 -19.84
CA ARG A 265 7.23 -4.34 -19.50
C ARG A 265 5.93 -3.90 -20.16
N LEU A 266 5.19 -4.87 -20.69
CA LEU A 266 3.79 -4.73 -21.08
C LEU A 266 2.94 -5.52 -20.10
N PHE A 267 1.77 -5.01 -19.74
CA PHE A 267 0.85 -5.70 -18.82
C PHE A 267 -0.60 -5.52 -19.22
N TYR A 268 -1.40 -6.48 -18.78
CA TYR A 268 -2.85 -6.49 -18.90
C TYR A 268 -3.44 -6.93 -17.56
N LEU A 269 -4.51 -6.28 -17.14
CA LEU A 269 -5.33 -6.66 -15.99
C LEU A 269 -6.81 -6.56 -16.37
N ASN A 270 -7.57 -7.63 -16.19
CA ASN A 270 -9.02 -7.57 -16.13
C ASN A 270 -9.49 -7.61 -14.67
N TYR A 271 -10.34 -6.68 -14.31
CA TYR A 271 -11.02 -6.58 -13.02
C TYR A 271 -12.52 -6.79 -13.25
N ASP A 272 -13.06 -7.93 -12.83
CA ASP A 272 -14.46 -8.31 -12.94
C ASP A 272 -15.09 -8.37 -11.55
N ASP A 273 -15.94 -7.38 -11.22
CA ASP A 273 -16.60 -7.22 -9.93
C ASP A 273 -18.10 -7.38 -10.07
N LYS A 274 -18.59 -8.52 -9.61
CA LYS A 274 -20.01 -8.90 -9.62
C LYS A 274 -20.70 -8.73 -8.28
N ARG A 275 -20.03 -8.06 -7.33
CA ARG A 275 -20.66 -7.74 -6.06
C ARG A 275 -21.83 -6.77 -6.32
N ASN A 276 -22.96 -7.00 -5.71
CA ASN A 276 -24.09 -6.08 -5.78
C ASN A 276 -23.83 -4.85 -4.88
N THR A 277 -22.83 -4.05 -5.22
CA THR A 277 -22.44 -2.83 -4.50
C THR A 277 -22.58 -1.62 -5.40
N GLN A 278 -23.04 -0.50 -4.82
CA GLN A 278 -23.16 0.76 -5.54
C GLN A 278 -21.77 1.35 -5.80
N ALA A 279 -21.47 1.62 -7.07
CA ALA A 279 -20.25 2.32 -7.47
C ALA A 279 -20.26 3.80 -7.00
N VAL A 280 -19.07 4.39 -6.89
CA VAL A 280 -18.90 5.79 -6.50
C VAL A 280 -18.25 6.55 -7.66
N ASP A 281 -18.99 7.50 -8.21
CA ASP A 281 -18.59 8.36 -9.32
C ASP A 281 -19.26 9.74 -9.19
N ASN A 282 -19.07 10.62 -10.19
CA ASN A 282 -19.60 11.98 -10.17
C ASN A 282 -21.10 12.10 -10.45
N ARG A 283 -21.81 11.01 -10.81
CA ARG A 283 -23.27 11.04 -10.93
C ARG A 283 -23.92 11.37 -9.60
N PRO A 284 -25.11 12.02 -9.59
CA PRO A 284 -25.82 12.30 -8.34
C PRO A 284 -26.04 11.03 -7.52
N ALA A 285 -25.74 11.08 -6.22
CA ALA A 285 -25.85 9.91 -5.34
C ALA A 285 -27.25 9.31 -5.28
N ALA A 286 -28.30 10.13 -5.48
CA ALA A 286 -29.70 9.68 -5.52
C ALA A 286 -30.04 8.87 -6.78
N ASP A 287 -29.31 9.05 -7.88
CA ASP A 287 -29.55 8.37 -9.14
C ASP A 287 -28.80 7.03 -9.24
N ARG A 288 -27.65 6.91 -8.59
CA ARG A 288 -26.80 5.72 -8.66
C ARG A 288 -27.52 4.42 -8.30
N PRO A 289 -28.31 4.30 -7.21
CA PRO A 289 -29.00 3.05 -6.87
C PRO A 289 -29.96 2.56 -7.96
N ARG A 290 -30.51 3.47 -8.75
CA ARG A 290 -31.41 3.14 -9.84
C ARG A 290 -30.68 2.79 -11.14
N LEU A 291 -29.50 3.39 -11.33
CA LEU A 291 -28.69 3.24 -12.55
C LEU A 291 -27.68 2.09 -12.43
N ASP A 292 -27.19 1.79 -11.24
CA ASP A 292 -26.16 0.77 -11.01
C ASP A 292 -26.78 -0.63 -10.89
N ASN A 293 -27.23 -1.18 -12.01
CA ASN A 293 -27.83 -2.52 -12.09
C ASN A 293 -26.97 -3.52 -12.87
N GLN A 294 -25.73 -3.16 -13.20
CA GLN A 294 -24.77 -3.99 -13.90
C GLN A 294 -23.45 -4.05 -13.11
N ASN A 295 -22.62 -5.02 -13.44
CA ASN A 295 -21.33 -5.25 -12.81
C ASN A 295 -20.28 -4.26 -13.36
N LEU A 296 -19.12 -4.23 -12.69
CA LEU A 296 -17.92 -3.58 -13.19
C LEU A 296 -17.09 -4.61 -13.95
N ASN A 297 -16.71 -4.31 -15.18
CA ASN A 297 -15.76 -5.12 -15.94
C ASN A 297 -14.73 -4.21 -16.61
N ILE A 298 -13.59 -4.04 -15.96
CA ILE A 298 -12.58 -3.08 -16.38
C ILE A 298 -11.34 -3.81 -16.88
N HIS A 299 -10.97 -3.50 -18.11
CA HIS A 299 -9.72 -3.94 -18.72
C HIS A 299 -8.68 -2.83 -18.61
N THR A 300 -7.49 -3.15 -18.12
CA THR A 300 -6.35 -2.23 -18.05
C THR A 300 -5.22 -2.79 -18.90
N VAL A 301 -4.76 -2.03 -19.87
CA VAL A 301 -3.54 -2.31 -20.63
C VAL A 301 -2.51 -1.24 -20.30
N GLY A 302 -1.24 -1.63 -20.19
CA GLY A 302 -0.23 -0.64 -19.89
C GLY A 302 1.19 -1.13 -20.13
N ALA A 303 2.11 -0.20 -19.89
CA ALA A 303 3.53 -0.46 -20.06
C ALA A 303 4.37 0.33 -19.05
N HIS A 304 5.60 -0.13 -18.82
CA HIS A 304 6.62 0.70 -18.22
C HIS A 304 8.00 0.49 -18.88
N LEU A 305 8.83 1.52 -18.73
CA LEU A 305 10.24 1.49 -19.03
C LEU A 305 11.00 2.04 -17.82
N LEU A 306 11.86 1.22 -17.20
CA LEU A 306 12.71 1.60 -16.08
C LEU A 306 14.17 1.46 -16.49
N THR A 307 14.96 2.53 -16.33
CA THR A 307 16.39 2.52 -16.58
C THR A 307 17.19 2.97 -15.37
N LEU A 308 18.37 2.40 -15.20
CA LEU A 308 19.37 2.79 -14.21
C LEU A 308 20.75 2.71 -14.89
N GLN A 309 21.40 3.85 -15.11
CA GLN A 309 22.63 3.97 -15.85
C GLN A 309 23.71 4.66 -15.03
N PRO A 310 24.98 4.24 -15.10
CA PRO A 310 26.09 5.06 -14.65
C PRO A 310 26.15 6.38 -15.45
N LEU A 311 26.38 7.48 -14.77
CA LEU A 311 26.56 8.80 -15.40
C LEU A 311 27.53 9.65 -14.58
N GLY A 312 28.69 9.98 -15.16
CA GLY A 312 29.74 10.71 -14.44
C GLY A 312 30.21 9.97 -13.18
N SER A 313 30.26 10.65 -12.04
CA SER A 313 30.63 10.09 -10.74
C SER A 313 29.44 9.48 -9.98
N GLY A 314 28.31 9.28 -10.65
CA GLY A 314 27.08 8.80 -10.02
C GLY A 314 26.28 7.89 -10.94
N SER A 315 24.95 7.91 -10.76
CA SER A 315 24.02 7.16 -11.60
C SER A 315 22.71 7.91 -11.78
N ILE A 316 22.17 7.84 -12.98
CA ILE A 316 20.85 8.35 -13.34
C ILE A 316 19.85 7.20 -13.35
N ASP A 317 18.64 7.44 -12.88
CA ASP A 317 17.49 6.57 -13.08
C ASP A 317 16.35 7.32 -13.76
N ALA A 318 15.53 6.61 -14.54
CA ALA A 318 14.30 7.15 -15.10
C ALA A 318 13.25 6.06 -15.19
N LEU A 319 11.99 6.44 -14.96
CA LEU A 319 10.82 5.59 -15.11
C LEU A 319 9.75 6.31 -15.92
N LEU A 320 9.26 5.65 -16.95
CA LEU A 320 7.99 5.96 -17.59
C LEU A 320 7.04 4.81 -17.34
N TRP A 321 5.83 5.08 -16.87
CA TRP A 321 4.77 4.12 -16.65
C TRP A 321 3.46 4.69 -17.17
N GLY A 322 2.64 3.87 -17.81
CA GLY A 322 1.33 4.29 -18.29
C GLY A 322 0.35 3.14 -18.35
N ALA A 323 -0.93 3.46 -18.17
CA ALA A 323 -2.04 2.54 -18.28
C ALA A 323 -3.25 3.21 -18.93
N TYR A 324 -3.97 2.45 -19.75
CA TYR A 324 -5.26 2.81 -20.32
C TYR A 324 -6.30 1.78 -19.88
N GLN A 325 -7.49 2.26 -19.55
CA GLN A 325 -8.61 1.45 -19.08
C GLN A 325 -9.81 1.58 -20.00
N PHE A 326 -10.50 0.47 -20.22
CA PHE A 326 -11.73 0.40 -21.00
C PHE A 326 -12.64 -0.72 -20.47
N GLY A 327 -13.89 -0.73 -20.85
CA GLY A 327 -14.87 -1.73 -20.44
C GLY A 327 -16.12 -1.10 -19.84
N ASP A 328 -16.68 -1.69 -18.81
CA ASP A 328 -17.97 -1.32 -18.24
C ASP A 328 -17.82 -0.82 -16.80
N TRP A 329 -18.34 0.38 -16.54
CA TRP A 329 -18.53 0.95 -15.21
C TRP A 329 -20.02 0.95 -14.90
N THR A 330 -20.52 -0.15 -14.36
CA THR A 330 -21.96 -0.37 -14.24
C THR A 330 -22.66 -0.17 -15.58
N ASN A 331 -23.56 0.80 -15.72
CA ASN A 331 -24.29 1.12 -16.96
C ASN A 331 -23.59 2.13 -17.88
N GLN A 332 -22.35 2.50 -17.57
CA GLN A 332 -21.57 3.45 -18.36
C GLN A 332 -20.41 2.75 -19.06
N ASN A 333 -20.03 3.22 -20.24
CA ASN A 333 -18.76 2.85 -20.83
C ASN A 333 -17.60 3.38 -19.96
N HIS A 334 -16.56 2.60 -19.77
CA HIS A 334 -15.36 3.03 -19.04
C HIS A 334 -14.23 3.36 -20.00
N GLN A 335 -13.62 4.55 -19.87
CA GLN A 335 -12.49 5.01 -20.67
C GLN A 335 -11.61 5.91 -19.82
N ALA A 336 -10.50 5.41 -19.31
CA ALA A 336 -9.64 6.15 -18.38
C ALA A 336 -8.17 5.87 -18.62
N TRP A 337 -7.29 6.71 -18.06
CA TRP A 337 -5.86 6.56 -18.21
C TRP A 337 -5.09 7.09 -16.99
N ALA A 338 -3.85 6.60 -16.83
CA ALA A 338 -2.91 7.14 -15.87
C ALA A 338 -1.48 7.06 -16.44
N ILE A 339 -0.65 8.04 -16.07
CA ILE A 339 0.77 8.11 -16.44
C ILE A 339 1.62 8.48 -15.24
N ALA A 340 2.86 8.00 -15.22
CA ALA A 340 3.90 8.44 -14.29
C ALA A 340 5.22 8.64 -15.05
N ALA A 341 5.88 9.75 -14.79
CA ALA A 341 7.22 10.06 -15.28
C ALA A 341 8.11 10.44 -14.10
N GLU A 342 9.25 9.78 -13.98
CA GLU A 342 10.17 9.94 -12.86
C GLU A 342 11.59 9.96 -13.36
N ALA A 343 12.42 10.81 -12.78
CA ALA A 343 13.85 10.84 -13.05
C ALA A 343 14.63 11.20 -11.79
N GLY A 344 15.82 10.64 -11.64
CA GLY A 344 16.67 10.91 -10.50
C GLY A 344 18.15 10.79 -10.80
N TYR A 345 18.96 11.48 -10.00
CA TYR A 345 20.40 11.38 -10.03
C TYR A 345 20.96 11.17 -8.64
N GLN A 346 21.80 10.16 -8.49
CA GLN A 346 22.53 9.87 -7.26
C GLN A 346 24.00 10.20 -7.42
N TRP A 347 24.52 11.05 -6.54
CA TRP A 347 25.95 11.36 -6.43
C TRP A 347 26.64 10.31 -5.56
N SER A 348 27.41 9.41 -6.17
CA SER A 348 28.12 8.35 -5.43
C SER A 348 29.37 8.86 -4.69
N ALA A 349 29.99 9.93 -5.16
CA ALA A 349 31.22 10.50 -4.58
C ALA A 349 30.95 11.50 -3.44
N LEU A 350 29.74 12.00 -3.27
CA LEU A 350 29.38 12.95 -2.20
C LEU A 350 29.12 12.23 -0.86
N PRO A 351 29.41 12.90 0.28
CA PRO A 351 28.98 12.40 1.58
C PRO A 351 27.49 12.08 1.60
N PHE A 352 27.11 11.01 2.30
CA PHE A 352 25.74 10.50 2.40
C PHE A 352 25.11 10.01 1.10
N HIS A 353 25.86 9.98 -0.01
CA HIS A 353 25.41 9.52 -1.33
C HIS A 353 24.04 10.07 -1.74
N PRO A 354 23.84 11.41 -1.74
CA PRO A 354 22.52 12.00 -1.95
C PRO A 354 21.96 11.58 -3.31
N TRP A 355 20.67 11.28 -3.31
CA TRP A 355 19.91 10.89 -4.49
C TRP A 355 18.65 11.76 -4.54
N VAL A 356 18.57 12.61 -5.55
CA VAL A 356 17.46 13.53 -5.78
C VAL A 356 16.66 13.04 -6.97
N ARG A 357 15.34 12.95 -6.80
CA ARG A 357 14.40 12.47 -7.82
C ARG A 357 13.23 13.43 -7.96
N ALA A 358 12.85 13.76 -9.18
CA ALA A 358 11.62 14.47 -9.52
C ALA A 358 10.62 13.46 -10.11
N LEU A 359 9.36 13.58 -9.69
CA LEU A 359 8.33 12.62 -10.01
C LEU A 359 7.03 13.35 -10.32
N TYR A 360 6.32 12.87 -11.35
CA TYR A 360 5.00 13.35 -11.71
C TYR A 360 4.09 12.18 -12.05
N PHE A 361 2.94 12.16 -11.40
CA PHE A 361 1.85 11.23 -11.68
C PHE A 361 0.60 12.00 -12.07
N ARG A 362 -0.15 11.48 -13.04
CA ARG A 362 -1.46 12.00 -13.40
C ARG A 362 -2.37 10.87 -13.82
N SER A 363 -3.61 10.90 -13.32
CA SER A 363 -4.70 10.03 -13.74
C SER A 363 -5.89 10.85 -14.23
N SER A 364 -6.67 10.30 -15.13
CA SER A 364 -7.88 10.96 -15.65
C SER A 364 -8.96 11.04 -14.58
N GLY A 365 -9.78 12.08 -14.68
CA GLY A 365 -11.06 12.27 -14.00
C GLY A 365 -12.19 12.44 -14.99
N ASP A 366 -13.42 12.27 -14.54
CA ASP A 366 -14.61 12.39 -15.36
C ASP A 366 -15.09 13.85 -15.46
N ASN A 367 -15.35 14.31 -16.68
CA ASN A 367 -15.78 15.67 -16.96
C ASN A 367 -17.29 15.80 -17.20
N SER A 368 -18.05 14.69 -17.16
CA SER A 368 -19.48 14.71 -17.44
C SER A 368 -20.22 13.56 -16.77
N ALA A 369 -21.04 13.89 -15.79
CA ALA A 369 -21.85 12.89 -15.07
C ALA A 369 -23.02 12.29 -15.93
N SER A 370 -23.26 12.77 -17.15
CA SER A 370 -24.49 12.50 -17.92
C SER A 370 -24.27 11.99 -19.35
N ASP A 371 -23.04 11.86 -19.83
CA ASP A 371 -22.77 11.47 -21.22
C ASP A 371 -22.64 9.95 -21.44
N GLY A 372 -22.86 9.15 -20.38
CA GLY A 372 -22.80 7.68 -20.44
C GLY A 372 -21.40 7.10 -20.46
N THR A 373 -20.36 7.91 -20.20
CA THR A 373 -18.96 7.46 -20.17
C THR A 373 -18.30 7.85 -18.87
N HIS A 374 -17.80 6.89 -18.11
CA HIS A 374 -17.01 7.09 -16.91
C HIS A 374 -15.51 7.19 -17.26
N ARG A 375 -14.88 8.33 -16.93
CA ARG A 375 -13.49 8.62 -17.33
C ARG A 375 -12.51 8.70 -16.14
N THR A 376 -12.97 8.42 -14.94
CA THR A 376 -12.08 8.39 -13.77
C THR A 376 -11.23 7.15 -13.77
N TYR A 377 -9.90 7.31 -13.75
CA TYR A 377 -8.98 6.18 -13.61
C TYR A 377 -9.29 5.37 -12.36
N PHE A 378 -9.52 4.10 -12.52
CA PHE A 378 -9.86 3.19 -11.43
C PHE A 378 -8.62 2.45 -10.92
N THR A 379 -8.31 2.60 -9.65
CA THR A 379 -7.27 1.82 -8.98
C THR A 379 -7.86 0.52 -8.47
N ALA A 380 -7.53 -0.63 -9.07
CA ALA A 380 -8.18 -1.90 -8.78
C ALA A 380 -7.97 -2.35 -7.31
N LEU A 381 -6.78 -2.75 -6.96
CA LEU A 381 -6.40 -3.21 -5.62
C LEU A 381 -5.00 -2.67 -5.23
N PRO A 382 -4.79 -1.34 -5.23
CA PRO A 382 -3.48 -0.75 -5.03
C PRO A 382 -3.04 -0.82 -3.56
N SER A 383 -1.78 -0.48 -3.30
CA SER A 383 -1.35 -0.09 -1.96
C SER A 383 -2.03 1.23 -1.55
N GLY A 384 -2.45 1.31 -0.31
CA GLY A 384 -2.97 2.56 0.25
C GLY A 384 -1.91 3.64 0.49
N ARG A 385 -0.64 3.29 0.29
CA ARG A 385 0.54 4.16 0.49
C ARG A 385 1.44 4.10 -0.74
N ALA A 386 0.86 4.29 -1.93
CA ALA A 386 1.57 4.13 -3.19
C ALA A 386 2.71 5.14 -3.35
N TYR A 387 2.49 6.39 -2.98
CA TYR A 387 3.50 7.46 -3.02
C TYR A 387 3.80 8.03 -1.65
N ALA A 388 2.77 8.52 -0.94
CA ALA A 388 2.89 9.05 0.40
C ALA A 388 2.51 8.01 1.45
N LYS A 389 3.09 8.10 2.65
CA LYS A 389 2.77 7.18 3.74
C LYS A 389 1.62 7.66 4.62
N LEU A 390 1.31 8.96 4.61
CA LEU A 390 0.09 9.51 5.21
C LEU A 390 -1.06 9.30 4.21
N PRO A 391 -1.98 8.33 4.44
CA PRO A 391 -2.95 7.89 3.45
C PRO A 391 -4.25 8.70 3.55
N PHE A 392 -4.33 9.87 2.95
CA PHE A 392 -5.56 10.67 2.92
C PHE A 392 -6.15 10.85 1.51
N TYR A 393 -5.43 10.44 0.48
CA TYR A 393 -5.84 10.47 -0.93
C TYR A 393 -5.53 9.14 -1.61
N ASN A 394 -6.10 8.91 -2.79
CA ASN A 394 -5.74 7.83 -3.69
C ASN A 394 -5.35 8.37 -5.08
N LEU A 395 -5.07 7.48 -6.02
CA LEU A 395 -4.61 7.84 -7.35
C LEU A 395 -5.73 7.98 -8.39
N MET A 396 -6.99 8.17 -7.98
CA MET A 396 -8.14 8.41 -8.85
C MET A 396 -8.35 9.91 -9.01
N ASN A 397 -8.50 10.40 -10.25
CA ASN A 397 -8.65 11.83 -10.56
C ASN A 397 -7.57 12.71 -9.91
N MET A 398 -6.31 12.27 -9.92
CA MET A 398 -5.25 12.87 -9.12
C MET A 398 -4.04 13.26 -9.98
N GLN A 399 -3.43 14.39 -9.63
CA GLN A 399 -2.09 14.77 -10.01
C GLN A 399 -1.23 14.85 -8.75
N ASP A 400 -0.06 14.25 -8.78
CA ASP A 400 0.92 14.27 -7.70
C ASP A 400 2.29 14.64 -8.31
N ALA A 401 2.74 15.86 -8.08
CA ALA A 401 4.07 16.32 -8.43
C ALA A 401 4.91 16.36 -7.17
N PHE A 402 6.00 15.62 -7.13
CA PHE A 402 6.81 15.58 -5.92
C PHE A 402 8.31 15.48 -6.17
N LEU A 403 9.06 16.00 -5.21
CA LEU A 403 10.50 15.90 -5.11
C LEU A 403 10.85 14.93 -4.00
N GLN A 404 11.71 13.96 -4.30
CA GLN A 404 12.22 13.00 -3.33
C GLN A 404 13.71 13.21 -3.14
N ILE A 405 14.14 13.35 -1.90
CA ILE A 405 15.55 13.45 -1.49
C ILE A 405 15.87 12.26 -0.61
N ILE A 406 16.84 11.47 -1.02
CA ILE A 406 17.31 10.28 -0.31
C ILE A 406 18.74 10.50 0.10
N ALA A 407 19.08 10.23 1.36
CA ALA A 407 20.43 10.23 1.87
C ALA A 407 20.73 8.93 2.61
N SER A 408 21.96 8.47 2.52
CA SER A 408 22.44 7.27 3.21
C SER A 408 23.67 7.65 4.08
N PRO A 409 23.43 8.20 5.30
CA PRO A 409 24.52 8.62 6.19
C PRO A 409 25.48 7.49 6.57
N THR A 410 24.97 6.26 6.58
CA THR A 410 25.75 5.03 6.73
C THR A 410 25.16 3.94 5.82
N PRO A 411 25.88 2.84 5.55
CA PRO A 411 25.34 1.72 4.78
C PRO A 411 24.08 1.07 5.42
N LYS A 412 23.84 1.32 6.70
CA LYS A 412 22.71 0.79 7.47
C LYS A 412 21.58 1.81 7.66
N THR A 413 21.79 3.08 7.30
CA THR A 413 20.85 4.17 7.59
C THR A 413 20.42 4.84 6.31
N LYS A 414 19.11 4.98 6.12
CA LYS A 414 18.50 5.68 5.01
C LYS A 414 17.54 6.75 5.53
N VAL A 415 17.66 7.97 5.03
CA VAL A 415 16.75 9.09 5.26
C VAL A 415 16.06 9.42 3.93
N VAL A 416 14.75 9.59 3.95
CA VAL A 416 13.97 9.98 2.77
C VAL A 416 13.11 11.17 3.16
N VAL A 417 13.11 12.19 2.32
CA VAL A 417 12.23 13.36 2.41
C VAL A 417 11.48 13.46 1.08
N ASP A 418 10.15 13.45 1.15
CA ASP A 418 9.27 13.62 0.00
C ASP A 418 8.46 14.91 0.18
N LEU A 419 8.40 15.74 -0.87
CA LEU A 419 7.66 17.00 -0.90
C LEU A 419 6.66 16.92 -2.05
N HIS A 420 5.38 16.81 -1.71
CA HIS A 420 4.28 16.61 -2.66
C HIS A 420 3.45 17.86 -2.87
N HIS A 421 3.00 18.06 -4.10
CA HIS A 421 1.90 18.95 -4.44
C HIS A 421 0.80 18.14 -5.12
N LEU A 422 -0.39 18.13 -4.49
CA LEU A 422 -1.52 17.30 -4.87
C LEU A 422 -2.64 18.17 -5.46
N SER A 423 -3.14 17.81 -6.63
CA SER A 423 -4.28 18.49 -7.25
C SER A 423 -5.19 17.49 -8.00
N LEU A 424 -6.46 17.82 -8.16
CA LEU A 424 -7.38 17.05 -8.99
C LEU A 424 -7.06 17.27 -10.47
N SER A 425 -7.17 16.22 -11.25
CA SER A 425 -7.03 16.29 -12.72
C SER A 425 -8.23 16.94 -13.38
N ASN A 426 -9.41 16.75 -12.80
CA ASN A 426 -10.68 17.32 -13.26
C ASN A 426 -11.52 17.79 -12.06
N THR A 427 -12.01 19.01 -12.11
CA THR A 427 -12.82 19.63 -11.04
C THR A 427 -14.30 19.28 -11.12
N ASP A 428 -14.78 18.74 -12.25
CA ASP A 428 -16.16 18.24 -12.40
C ASP A 428 -16.33 16.83 -11.82
N ASP A 429 -15.23 16.21 -11.45
CA ASP A 429 -15.18 14.92 -10.78
C ASP A 429 -15.00 15.05 -9.27
N LEU A 430 -15.01 13.92 -8.58
CA LEU A 430 -14.88 13.85 -7.14
C LEU A 430 -13.39 13.81 -6.70
N PHE A 431 -13.14 14.22 -5.47
CA PHE A 431 -11.98 13.80 -4.72
C PHE A 431 -12.24 12.42 -4.13
N TYR A 432 -11.40 11.44 -4.44
CA TYR A 432 -11.56 10.07 -4.03
C TYR A 432 -10.62 9.70 -2.87
N ALA A 433 -11.16 8.92 -1.94
CA ALA A 433 -10.41 8.28 -0.85
C ALA A 433 -10.80 6.80 -0.73
N GLY A 434 -9.99 5.99 -0.07
CA GLY A 434 -10.21 4.56 0.09
C GLY A 434 -9.09 3.71 -0.53
N LEU A 435 -9.15 2.41 -0.28
CA LEU A 435 -8.10 1.45 -0.64
C LEU A 435 -8.60 0.31 -1.56
N GLY A 436 -9.73 0.52 -2.21
CA GLY A 436 -10.41 -0.51 -2.99
C GLY A 436 -11.26 -1.45 -2.14
N PRO A 437 -11.82 -2.50 -2.74
CA PRO A 437 -12.70 -3.42 -2.07
C PRO A 437 -12.02 -4.14 -0.90
N THR A 438 -12.71 -4.18 0.24
CA THR A 438 -12.25 -4.78 1.49
C THR A 438 -13.20 -5.82 2.06
N SER A 439 -14.38 -6.00 1.44
CA SER A 439 -15.40 -7.00 1.84
C SER A 439 -16.21 -7.45 0.63
N SER A 440 -16.88 -8.60 0.76
CA SER A 440 -17.75 -9.16 -0.29
C SER A 440 -19.09 -8.44 -0.42
N SER A 441 -19.48 -7.60 0.54
CA SER A 441 -20.76 -6.89 0.53
C SER A 441 -20.64 -5.54 1.25
N GLY A 442 -21.59 -4.64 0.95
CA GLY A 442 -21.84 -3.41 1.70
C GLY A 442 -20.98 -2.22 1.34
N ALA A 443 -19.72 -2.39 0.92
CA ALA A 443 -18.86 -1.27 0.61
C ALA A 443 -18.15 -1.44 -0.75
N PHE A 444 -18.28 -0.45 -1.61
CA PHE A 444 -17.57 -0.41 -2.89
C PHE A 444 -16.04 -0.41 -2.69
N GLY A 445 -15.57 0.27 -1.66
CA GLY A 445 -14.15 0.34 -1.30
C GLY A 445 -13.53 1.71 -1.53
N TYR A 446 -14.24 2.60 -2.20
CA TYR A 446 -13.90 4.00 -2.39
C TYR A 446 -15.04 4.89 -1.94
N SER A 447 -14.69 6.09 -1.48
CA SER A 447 -15.62 7.19 -1.21
C SER A 447 -15.24 8.38 -2.09
N GLY A 448 -16.22 9.18 -2.49
CA GLY A 448 -16.01 10.36 -3.30
C GLY A 448 -16.66 11.59 -2.65
N ARG A 449 -16.01 12.73 -2.77
CA ARG A 449 -16.51 14.03 -2.27
C ARG A 449 -16.43 15.08 -3.37
N PRO A 450 -17.45 15.93 -3.54
CA PRO A 450 -17.44 16.97 -4.56
C PRO A 450 -16.24 17.91 -4.41
N SER A 451 -15.58 18.23 -5.52
CA SER A 451 -14.49 19.21 -5.57
C SER A 451 -14.97 20.65 -5.32
N ASN A 452 -16.28 20.90 -5.61
CA ASN A 452 -16.89 22.23 -5.66
C ASN A 452 -16.15 23.19 -6.62
N GLY A 453 -15.67 22.64 -7.76
CA GLY A 453 -14.93 23.39 -8.78
C GLY A 453 -13.51 23.77 -8.37
N LYS A 454 -12.96 23.16 -7.31
CA LYS A 454 -11.59 23.39 -6.82
C LYS A 454 -10.68 22.24 -7.25
N SER A 455 -9.41 22.56 -7.51
CA SER A 455 -8.42 21.55 -7.89
C SER A 455 -7.35 21.32 -6.82
N ASP A 456 -6.98 22.31 -6.02
CA ASP A 456 -5.90 22.20 -5.02
C ASP A 456 -6.33 21.29 -3.86
N VAL A 457 -5.75 20.08 -3.80
CA VAL A 457 -5.95 19.12 -2.70
C VAL A 457 -5.04 19.45 -1.53
N GLY A 458 -3.82 19.90 -1.79
CA GLY A 458 -2.88 20.34 -0.78
C GLY A 458 -1.43 19.97 -1.04
N GLN A 459 -0.61 20.19 -0.02
CA GLN A 459 0.81 19.84 -0.01
C GLN A 459 1.07 18.82 1.09
N LEU A 460 2.06 17.95 0.88
CA LEU A 460 2.45 16.97 1.87
C LEU A 460 3.96 16.95 2.00
N VAL A 461 4.44 16.92 3.23
CA VAL A 461 5.83 16.69 3.58
C VAL A 461 5.94 15.38 4.32
N ASP A 462 6.69 14.43 3.75
CA ASP A 462 6.97 13.12 4.32
C ASP A 462 8.46 13.01 4.69
N ILE A 463 8.76 12.59 5.91
CA ILE A 463 10.12 12.31 6.35
C ILE A 463 10.18 10.90 6.94
N SER A 464 11.08 10.09 6.45
CA SER A 464 11.32 8.77 7.03
C SER A 464 12.81 8.51 7.28
N PHE A 465 13.08 7.90 8.43
CA PHE A 465 14.38 7.43 8.83
C PHE A 465 14.30 5.92 9.02
N THR A 466 15.11 5.16 8.29
CA THR A 466 15.18 3.70 8.41
C THR A 466 16.57 3.29 8.80
N HIS A 467 16.71 2.42 9.81
CA HIS A 467 18.00 1.89 10.25
C HIS A 467 17.93 0.36 10.33
N THR A 468 18.87 -0.30 9.65
CA THR A 468 19.02 -1.76 9.64
C THR A 468 20.12 -2.13 10.64
N LEU A 469 19.73 -2.65 11.78
CA LEU A 469 20.67 -3.05 12.83
C LEU A 469 21.53 -4.24 12.35
N ASN A 470 20.88 -5.25 11.77
CA ASN A 470 21.51 -6.41 11.15
C ASN A 470 20.59 -6.99 10.05
N LYS A 471 20.97 -8.11 9.43
CA LYS A 471 20.19 -8.75 8.34
C LYS A 471 18.78 -9.19 8.73
N HIS A 472 18.46 -9.26 10.03
CA HIS A 472 17.18 -9.68 10.56
C HIS A 472 16.35 -8.55 11.13
N LEU A 473 16.94 -7.53 11.72
CA LEU A 473 16.27 -6.50 12.49
C LEU A 473 16.46 -5.12 11.89
N SER A 474 15.35 -4.45 11.62
CA SER A 474 15.32 -3.05 11.20
C SER A 474 14.24 -2.28 11.96
N TRP A 475 14.39 -0.97 12.03
CA TRP A 475 13.36 -0.06 12.53
C TRP A 475 13.23 1.15 11.62
N ARG A 476 12.07 1.80 11.67
CA ARG A 476 11.78 3.01 10.91
C ARG A 476 11.02 3.98 11.80
N PHE A 477 11.41 5.24 11.69
CA PHE A 477 10.65 6.39 12.16
C PHE A 477 10.08 7.12 10.94
N TYR A 478 8.87 7.63 11.07
CA TYR A 478 8.20 8.42 10.05
C TYR A 478 7.45 9.58 10.67
N TYR A 479 7.49 10.72 9.99
CA TYR A 479 6.61 11.87 10.21
C TYR A 479 6.08 12.34 8.86
N GLY A 480 4.78 12.61 8.79
CA GLY A 480 4.11 13.23 7.65
C GLY A 480 3.22 14.37 8.10
N HIS A 481 3.25 15.48 7.36
CA HIS A 481 2.38 16.62 7.55
C HIS A 481 1.71 17.00 6.23
N ALA A 482 0.37 17.03 6.23
CA ALA A 482 -0.43 17.44 5.09
C ALA A 482 -1.05 18.82 5.35
N PHE A 483 -0.73 19.79 4.52
CA PHE A 483 -1.36 21.11 4.43
C PHE A 483 -2.55 21.00 3.46
N GLY A 484 -3.78 21.03 3.98
CA GLY A 484 -4.96 20.93 3.13
C GLY A 484 -5.14 22.14 2.23
N GLY A 485 -5.31 21.88 0.93
CA GLY A 485 -5.69 22.86 -0.08
C GLY A 485 -7.20 23.16 -0.07
N ASP A 486 -7.68 23.86 -1.08
CA ASP A 486 -9.07 24.31 -1.14
C ASP A 486 -10.07 23.14 -1.19
N VAL A 487 -9.72 22.02 -1.84
CA VAL A 487 -10.54 20.80 -1.86
C VAL A 487 -10.65 20.20 -0.46
N ALA A 488 -9.52 19.99 0.23
CA ALA A 488 -9.50 19.45 1.59
C ALA A 488 -10.21 20.38 2.59
N ARG A 489 -10.01 21.70 2.48
CA ARG A 489 -10.71 22.72 3.32
C ARG A 489 -12.22 22.71 3.11
N GLY A 490 -12.70 22.34 1.92
CA GLY A 490 -14.12 22.18 1.64
C GLY A 490 -14.78 21.09 2.49
N PHE A 491 -14.05 20.03 2.86
CA PHE A 491 -14.55 18.91 3.68
C PHE A 491 -14.19 19.06 5.15
N TYR A 492 -12.97 19.54 5.43
CA TYR A 492 -12.38 19.56 6.76
C TYR A 492 -12.31 21.00 7.30
N GLN A 493 -13.49 21.55 7.59
CA GLN A 493 -13.64 22.94 8.07
C GLN A 493 -13.18 23.13 9.52
N GLY A 494 -13.16 22.06 10.32
CA GLY A 494 -12.74 22.10 11.71
C GLY A 494 -11.24 22.10 11.92
N LYS A 495 -10.50 21.28 11.16
CA LYS A 495 -9.03 21.27 11.08
C LYS A 495 -8.63 20.85 9.66
N LYS A 496 -7.97 21.74 8.96
CA LYS A 496 -7.59 21.61 7.55
C LYS A 496 -6.24 20.95 7.30
N ASP A 497 -5.48 20.67 8.34
CA ASP A 497 -4.15 20.04 8.27
C ASP A 497 -4.18 18.68 8.99
N ALA A 498 -3.26 17.79 8.65
CA ALA A 498 -3.14 16.49 9.29
C ALA A 498 -1.68 16.13 9.56
N ASP A 499 -1.46 15.46 10.67
CA ASP A 499 -0.17 14.93 11.08
C ASP A 499 -0.25 13.42 11.32
N MET A 500 0.82 12.72 11.01
CA MET A 500 1.02 11.32 11.34
C MET A 500 2.45 11.08 11.74
N VAL A 501 2.63 10.41 12.88
CA VAL A 501 3.92 9.87 13.31
C VAL A 501 3.79 8.38 13.47
N TYR A 502 4.77 7.61 13.03
CA TYR A 502 4.86 6.22 13.42
C TYR A 502 6.30 5.79 13.66
N ILE A 503 6.44 4.76 14.50
CA ILE A 503 7.66 3.99 14.64
C ILE A 503 7.33 2.52 14.43
N ASP A 504 8.06 1.85 13.56
CA ASP A 504 7.89 0.42 13.33
C ASP A 504 9.21 -0.35 13.52
N PHE A 505 9.04 -1.62 13.86
CA PHE A 505 10.12 -2.60 14.00
C PHE A 505 9.79 -3.82 13.17
N SER A 506 10.76 -4.35 12.46
CA SER A 506 10.63 -5.57 11.67
C SER A 506 11.77 -6.52 11.98
N LEU A 507 11.43 -7.73 12.42
CA LEU A 507 12.34 -8.85 12.62
C LEU A 507 11.96 -9.96 11.66
N VAL A 508 12.92 -10.43 10.86
CA VAL A 508 12.72 -11.49 9.83
C VAL A 508 13.76 -12.57 10.03
N PHE A 509 13.37 -13.85 9.97
CA PHE A 509 14.27 -15.00 10.13
C PHE A 509 13.87 -16.19 9.28
#